data_3a0aeaced3ad26db6f125d9892819c4c
#
_entry.id   3a0aeaced3ad26db6f125d9892819c4c
#
_cell.length_a   1.000
_cell.length_b   1.000
_cell.length_c   1.000
_cell.angle_alpha   90.00
_cell.angle_beta   90.00
_cell.angle_gamma   90.00
#
_symmetry.space_group_name_H-M   'P 1'
#
loop_
_entity.id
_entity.type
_entity.pdbx_description
1 polymer ?
#
loop_
_entity_poly.entity_id
_entity_poly.type
_entity_poly.pdbx_seq_one_letter_code
_entity_poly.pdbx_strand_id
1 'polypeptide(L)'
;MFWPTAAHAQTFMPSAGTKIAEQVDSLYGFLVLASFVSCVLVIGGFIYFAIKYKRRSEEDKTAYITHNNALEFAWSFIPFVIFMAVFGWGWWIYDQMRSMPEDPLEVHVVGQKWYWEFLYKSGRKVTNEFYVPVNEPVKLIITSRDVLHSVFIPGFRIKQDAVPGRYTALWFEASKEGSFNMFCTEYCGEQHSSMLAKVNVLPKDEWEEWLRTNPYRGMSLAQIGQEVYAGKCLACHKTTAEKKIGPGFANLFGKSRQFQGGSQLQADANYIRESILNPNKKIVAGYPSGVMPTFAGQLSEQEVTGVIEYIKTLSE
;
A
#
# COMPACT_ATOMS: atom_id res chain seq x y z
N MET A 1 -34.13 21.32 12.25
CA MET A 1 -33.84 20.14 13.09
C MET A 1 -32.94 19.23 12.26
N PHE A 2 -31.61 19.42 12.36
CA PHE A 2 -30.62 18.61 11.62
C PHE A 2 -30.33 17.35 12.44
N TRP A 3 -30.76 16.21 11.92
CA TRP A 3 -30.32 14.91 12.44
C TRP A 3 -28.86 14.72 12.06
N PRO A 4 -27.96 14.37 12.98
CA PRO A 4 -26.61 14.04 12.63
C PRO A 4 -26.66 12.74 11.82
N THR A 5 -26.10 12.77 10.61
CA THR A 5 -25.80 11.59 9.82
C THR A 5 -25.03 10.61 10.72
N ALA A 6 -25.54 9.39 10.83
CA ALA A 6 -24.94 8.33 11.60
C ALA A 6 -23.47 8.21 11.16
N ALA A 7 -22.55 8.52 12.08
CA ALA A 7 -21.14 8.17 11.92
C ALA A 7 -21.12 6.65 11.67
N HIS A 8 -20.74 6.25 10.48
CA HIS A 8 -20.51 4.84 10.20
C HIS A 8 -19.47 4.36 11.21
N ALA A 9 -19.91 3.53 12.16
CA ALA A 9 -19.00 2.85 13.05
C ALA A 9 -17.93 2.21 12.17
N GLN A 10 -16.67 2.60 12.37
CA GLN A 10 -15.56 2.02 11.62
C GLN A 10 -15.61 0.51 11.90
N THR A 11 -15.95 -0.25 10.89
CA THR A 11 -15.88 -1.70 10.98
C THR A 11 -14.42 -2.05 11.23
N PHE A 12 -14.17 -3.03 12.11
CA PHE A 12 -12.82 -3.48 12.50
C PHE A 12 -11.92 -3.80 11.27
N MET A 13 -12.54 -4.20 10.16
CA MET A 13 -11.87 -4.46 8.88
C MET A 13 -12.42 -3.51 7.81
N PRO A 14 -11.59 -3.00 6.88
CA PRO A 14 -12.08 -2.26 5.72
C PRO A 14 -13.02 -3.14 4.87
N SER A 15 -13.95 -2.52 4.16
CA SER A 15 -14.91 -3.25 3.32
C SER A 15 -14.20 -4.20 2.34
N ALA A 16 -14.65 -5.43 2.25
CA ALA A 16 -14.12 -6.41 1.31
C ALA A 16 -14.49 -6.02 -0.13
N GLY A 17 -13.48 -5.93 -1.00
CA GLY A 17 -13.61 -5.61 -2.42
C GLY A 17 -13.48 -6.81 -3.35
N THR A 18 -13.21 -8.00 -2.81
CA THR A 18 -13.07 -9.26 -3.56
C THR A 18 -13.79 -10.39 -2.86
N LYS A 19 -14.19 -11.43 -3.59
CA LYS A 19 -14.78 -12.65 -3.00
C LYS A 19 -13.81 -13.37 -2.06
N ILE A 20 -12.52 -13.38 -2.40
CA ILE A 20 -11.48 -13.97 -1.54
C ILE A 20 -11.37 -13.19 -0.23
N ALA A 21 -11.47 -11.86 -0.25
CA ALA A 21 -11.46 -11.06 0.97
C ALA A 21 -12.65 -11.41 1.91
N GLU A 22 -13.82 -11.66 1.36
CA GLU A 22 -14.99 -12.10 2.16
C GLU A 22 -14.77 -13.49 2.80
N GLN A 23 -14.08 -14.39 2.11
CA GLN A 23 -13.72 -15.72 2.66
C GLN A 23 -12.67 -15.59 3.78
N VAL A 24 -11.66 -14.74 3.60
CA VAL A 24 -10.64 -14.42 4.63
C VAL A 24 -11.33 -13.83 5.88
N ASP A 25 -12.27 -12.89 5.69
CA ASP A 25 -13.00 -12.27 6.78
C ASP A 25 -13.86 -13.28 7.55
N SER A 26 -14.47 -14.25 6.84
CA SER A 26 -15.26 -15.31 7.45
C SER A 26 -14.39 -16.23 8.33
N LEU A 27 -13.22 -16.66 7.83
CA LEU A 27 -12.26 -17.43 8.62
C LEU A 27 -11.76 -16.63 9.82
N TYR A 28 -11.43 -15.36 9.63
CA TYR A 28 -10.96 -14.48 10.70
C TYR A 28 -12.05 -14.29 11.79
N GLY A 29 -13.30 -14.05 11.38
CA GLY A 29 -14.43 -13.95 12.29
C GLY A 29 -14.63 -15.21 13.14
N PHE A 30 -14.50 -16.39 12.51
CA PHE A 30 -14.53 -17.66 13.24
C PHE A 30 -13.38 -17.76 14.26
N LEU A 31 -12.15 -17.41 13.89
CA LEU A 31 -10.99 -17.43 14.78
C LEU A 31 -11.16 -16.49 15.98
N VAL A 32 -11.68 -15.28 15.76
CA VAL A 32 -11.97 -14.32 16.83
C VAL A 32 -13.04 -14.88 17.78
N LEU A 33 -14.12 -15.45 17.25
CA LEU A 33 -15.17 -16.05 18.08
C LEU A 33 -14.65 -17.25 18.87
N ALA A 34 -13.91 -18.15 18.25
CA ALA A 34 -13.34 -19.33 18.90
C ALA A 34 -12.36 -18.91 20.00
N SER A 35 -11.50 -17.90 19.74
CA SER A 35 -10.58 -17.34 20.73
C SER A 35 -11.34 -16.71 21.90
N PHE A 36 -12.38 -15.93 21.63
CA PHE A 36 -13.20 -15.32 22.67
C PHE A 36 -13.86 -16.38 23.57
N VAL A 37 -14.48 -17.40 22.98
CA VAL A 37 -15.10 -18.51 23.72
C VAL A 37 -14.06 -19.23 24.57
N SER A 38 -12.89 -19.56 24.02
CA SER A 38 -11.80 -20.20 24.73
C SER A 38 -11.31 -19.35 25.91
N CYS A 39 -11.12 -18.05 25.72
CA CYS A 39 -10.74 -17.12 26.78
C CYS A 39 -11.79 -17.08 27.91
N VAL A 40 -13.07 -17.00 27.56
CA VAL A 40 -14.17 -17.00 28.56
C VAL A 40 -14.18 -18.29 29.36
N LEU A 41 -14.04 -19.44 28.70
CA LEU A 41 -14.01 -20.75 29.37
C LEU A 41 -12.81 -20.90 30.29
N VAL A 42 -11.61 -20.56 29.82
CA VAL A 42 -10.37 -20.73 30.61
C VAL A 42 -10.31 -19.72 31.76
N ILE A 43 -10.51 -18.44 31.48
CA ILE A 43 -10.44 -17.38 32.51
C ILE A 43 -11.59 -17.51 33.49
N GLY A 44 -12.82 -17.74 33.00
CA GLY A 44 -14.00 -17.95 33.83
C GLY A 44 -13.87 -19.19 34.71
N GLY A 45 -13.38 -20.31 34.14
CA GLY A 45 -13.07 -21.52 34.88
C GLY A 45 -12.02 -21.28 35.97
N PHE A 46 -10.93 -20.57 35.64
CA PHE A 46 -9.88 -20.23 36.60
C PHE A 46 -10.43 -19.38 37.77
N ILE A 47 -11.20 -18.34 37.48
CA ILE A 47 -11.82 -17.48 38.51
C ILE A 47 -12.79 -18.30 39.35
N TYR A 48 -13.65 -19.10 38.72
CA TYR A 48 -14.61 -19.96 39.43
C TYR A 48 -13.91 -20.92 40.39
N PHE A 49 -12.86 -21.62 39.96
CA PHE A 49 -12.12 -22.55 40.80
C PHE A 49 -11.32 -21.84 41.90
N ALA A 50 -10.73 -20.68 41.64
CA ALA A 50 -10.04 -19.87 42.63
C ALA A 50 -10.98 -19.42 43.77
N ILE A 51 -12.22 -19.08 43.45
CA ILE A 51 -13.23 -18.69 44.45
C ILE A 51 -13.78 -19.93 45.18
N LYS A 52 -14.16 -20.97 44.43
CA LYS A 52 -14.82 -22.17 44.99
C LYS A 52 -13.89 -22.98 45.87
N TYR A 53 -12.64 -23.15 45.50
CA TYR A 53 -11.65 -23.99 46.21
C TYR A 53 -10.64 -23.18 47.03
N LYS A 54 -10.95 -21.90 47.30
CA LYS A 54 -10.15 -21.09 48.21
C LYS A 54 -10.09 -21.74 49.59
N ARG A 55 -8.91 -22.01 50.10
CA ARG A 55 -8.69 -22.52 51.47
C ARG A 55 -9.24 -21.51 52.49
N ARG A 56 -10.13 -21.94 53.38
CA ARG A 56 -10.81 -21.11 54.37
C ARG A 56 -10.38 -21.44 55.79
N SER A 57 -9.88 -22.66 56.05
CA SER A 57 -9.37 -23.09 57.32
C SER A 57 -8.12 -23.96 57.18
N GLU A 58 -7.41 -24.18 58.28
CA GLU A 58 -6.27 -25.08 58.35
C GLU A 58 -6.68 -26.56 58.13
N GLU A 59 -7.95 -26.88 58.39
CA GLU A 59 -8.51 -28.23 58.32
C GLU A 59 -8.99 -28.56 56.88
N ASP A 60 -9.09 -27.57 56.00
CA ASP A 60 -9.51 -27.76 54.60
C ASP A 60 -8.51 -28.64 53.87
N LYS A 61 -8.94 -29.83 53.49
CA LYS A 61 -8.16 -30.79 52.68
C LYS A 61 -8.71 -30.91 51.28
N THR A 62 -7.83 -30.87 50.29
CA THR A 62 -8.20 -31.11 48.88
C THR A 62 -8.34 -32.60 48.60
N ALA A 63 -9.23 -32.98 47.67
CA ALA A 63 -9.27 -34.33 47.17
C ALA A 63 -7.99 -34.68 46.42
N TYR A 64 -7.49 -35.90 46.61
CA TYR A 64 -6.31 -36.41 45.91
C TYR A 64 -6.74 -36.89 44.51
N ILE A 65 -6.74 -35.95 43.55
CA ILE A 65 -7.06 -36.23 42.13
C ILE A 65 -5.78 -36.03 41.35
N THR A 66 -5.25 -37.08 40.73
CA THR A 66 -3.98 -37.04 39.99
C THR A 66 -4.18 -36.94 38.46
N HIS A 67 -5.25 -37.49 37.93
CA HIS A 67 -5.53 -37.51 36.50
C HIS A 67 -7.02 -37.81 36.21
N ASN A 68 -7.44 -37.48 34.97
CA ASN A 68 -8.71 -37.88 34.45
C ASN A 68 -8.55 -38.09 32.93
N ASN A 69 -8.36 -39.35 32.52
CA ASN A 69 -8.05 -39.70 31.13
C ASN A 69 -9.10 -39.22 30.13
N ALA A 70 -10.39 -39.25 30.52
CA ALA A 70 -11.49 -38.77 29.61
C ALA A 70 -11.40 -37.26 29.41
N LEU A 71 -11.15 -36.49 30.46
CA LEU A 71 -11.02 -35.05 30.38
C LEU A 71 -9.74 -34.66 29.62
N GLU A 72 -8.63 -35.35 29.90
CA GLU A 72 -7.35 -35.14 29.22
C GLU A 72 -7.45 -35.43 27.71
N PHE A 73 -8.10 -36.51 27.35
CA PHE A 73 -8.40 -36.82 25.95
C PHE A 73 -9.28 -35.73 25.32
N ALA A 74 -10.36 -35.31 26.01
CA ALA A 74 -11.29 -34.31 25.45
C ALA A 74 -10.60 -32.97 25.19
N TRP A 75 -9.80 -32.43 26.13
CA TRP A 75 -9.15 -31.14 25.93
C TRP A 75 -7.94 -31.18 24.96
N SER A 76 -7.45 -32.37 24.64
CA SER A 76 -6.44 -32.55 23.61
C SER A 76 -7.06 -32.77 22.23
N PHE A 77 -8.10 -33.63 22.17
CA PHE A 77 -8.71 -34.05 20.91
C PHE A 77 -9.62 -32.97 20.30
N ILE A 78 -10.43 -32.28 21.11
CA ILE A 78 -11.34 -31.24 20.61
C ILE A 78 -10.57 -30.08 19.97
N PRO A 79 -9.55 -29.46 20.62
CA PRO A 79 -8.73 -28.43 19.97
C PRO A 79 -8.00 -28.97 18.74
N PHE A 80 -7.50 -30.19 18.76
CA PHE A 80 -6.86 -30.78 17.60
C PHE A 80 -7.80 -30.84 16.38
N VAL A 81 -9.04 -31.29 16.55
CA VAL A 81 -10.04 -31.31 15.47
C VAL A 81 -10.35 -29.91 14.97
N ILE A 82 -10.49 -28.93 15.87
CA ILE A 82 -10.70 -27.52 15.51
C ILE A 82 -9.52 -26.99 14.68
N PHE A 83 -8.27 -27.24 15.12
CA PHE A 83 -7.10 -26.80 14.36
C PHE A 83 -6.98 -27.46 13.00
N MET A 84 -7.35 -28.74 12.87
CA MET A 84 -7.37 -29.44 11.59
C MET A 84 -8.43 -28.84 10.64
N ALA A 85 -9.60 -28.48 11.14
CA ALA A 85 -10.66 -27.84 10.38
C ALA A 85 -10.22 -26.44 9.91
N VAL A 86 -9.63 -25.64 10.82
CA VAL A 86 -9.08 -24.30 10.52
C VAL A 86 -7.93 -24.39 9.50
N PHE A 87 -7.04 -25.38 9.66
CA PHE A 87 -5.98 -25.62 8.70
C PHE A 87 -6.53 -25.93 7.29
N GLY A 88 -7.49 -26.87 7.19
CA GLY A 88 -8.11 -27.21 5.91
C GLY A 88 -8.82 -26.03 5.26
N TRP A 89 -9.55 -25.21 6.06
CA TRP A 89 -10.21 -24.01 5.57
C TRP A 89 -9.21 -22.94 5.10
N GLY A 90 -8.17 -22.67 5.91
CA GLY A 90 -7.11 -21.74 5.56
C GLY A 90 -6.31 -22.17 4.33
N TRP A 91 -6.01 -23.48 4.22
CA TRP A 91 -5.38 -24.05 3.04
C TRP A 91 -6.20 -23.85 1.77
N TRP A 92 -7.51 -24.10 1.82
CA TRP A 92 -8.40 -23.90 0.68
C TRP A 92 -8.45 -22.43 0.22
N ILE A 93 -8.48 -21.46 1.14
CA ILE A 93 -8.42 -20.03 0.79
C ILE A 93 -7.05 -19.69 0.20
N TYR A 94 -5.97 -20.17 0.82
CA TYR A 94 -4.60 -19.95 0.36
C TYR A 94 -4.38 -20.47 -1.07
N ASP A 95 -4.87 -21.67 -1.36
CA ASP A 95 -4.78 -22.29 -2.68
C ASP A 95 -5.46 -21.41 -3.74
N GLN A 96 -6.66 -20.89 -3.46
CA GLN A 96 -7.34 -19.95 -4.36
C GLN A 96 -6.52 -18.65 -4.58
N MET A 97 -5.91 -18.10 -3.52
CA MET A 97 -5.08 -16.90 -3.65
C MET A 97 -3.81 -17.13 -4.49
N ARG A 98 -3.33 -18.36 -4.55
CA ARG A 98 -2.09 -18.72 -5.28
C ARG A 98 -2.35 -19.29 -6.67
N SER A 99 -3.52 -19.83 -6.91
CA SER A 99 -3.94 -20.42 -8.19
C SER A 99 -4.40 -19.30 -9.13
N MET A 100 -3.50 -18.90 -10.03
CA MET A 100 -3.74 -17.79 -10.96
C MET A 100 -4.67 -18.25 -12.10
N PRO A 101 -5.74 -17.51 -12.41
CA PRO A 101 -6.60 -17.76 -13.58
C PRO A 101 -5.81 -17.65 -14.90
N GLU A 102 -6.35 -18.29 -15.95
CA GLU A 102 -5.83 -18.15 -17.29
C GLU A 102 -6.11 -16.72 -17.84
N ASP A 103 -5.17 -16.18 -18.62
CA ASP A 103 -5.26 -14.89 -19.32
C ASP A 103 -5.72 -13.69 -18.47
N PRO A 104 -5.09 -13.41 -17.31
CA PRO A 104 -5.43 -12.27 -16.48
C PRO A 104 -4.96 -10.95 -17.12
N LEU A 105 -5.63 -9.84 -16.79
CA LEU A 105 -5.13 -8.50 -17.09
C LEU A 105 -3.80 -8.28 -16.35
N GLU A 106 -2.70 -8.12 -17.08
CA GLU A 106 -1.38 -7.87 -16.50
C GLU A 106 -1.13 -6.38 -16.29
N VAL A 107 -0.72 -6.02 -15.06
CA VAL A 107 -0.28 -4.67 -14.69
C VAL A 107 1.08 -4.80 -13.99
N HIS A 108 2.10 -4.14 -14.54
CA HIS A 108 3.41 -4.05 -13.91
C HIS A 108 3.39 -2.96 -12.83
N VAL A 109 3.83 -3.31 -11.63
CA VAL A 109 3.90 -2.43 -10.47
C VAL A 109 5.34 -2.24 -10.06
N VAL A 110 5.80 -0.99 -10.06
CA VAL A 110 7.18 -0.66 -9.72
C VAL A 110 7.18 0.27 -8.51
N GLY A 111 7.76 -0.20 -7.41
CA GLY A 111 8.03 0.61 -6.22
C GLY A 111 9.30 1.43 -6.40
N GLN A 112 9.25 2.69 -5.99
CA GLN A 112 10.42 3.57 -5.89
C GLN A 112 10.14 4.59 -4.78
N LYS A 113 11.17 5.07 -4.08
CA LYS A 113 11.05 6.07 -3.00
C LYS A 113 10.42 7.37 -3.51
N TRP A 114 9.27 7.76 -3.12
CA TRP A 114 8.23 7.12 -2.29
C TRP A 114 6.91 7.22 -3.03
N TYR A 115 6.83 6.53 -4.17
CA TYR A 115 5.65 6.43 -5.03
C TYR A 115 5.58 5.07 -5.72
N TRP A 116 4.41 4.76 -6.27
CA TRP A 116 4.15 3.58 -7.07
C TRP A 116 3.92 3.96 -8.53
N GLU A 117 4.54 3.25 -9.45
CA GLU A 117 4.29 3.37 -10.88
C GLU A 117 3.60 2.11 -11.38
N PHE A 118 2.55 2.29 -12.18
CA PHE A 118 1.79 1.20 -12.78
C PHE A 118 1.89 1.30 -14.30
N LEU A 119 2.26 0.20 -14.96
CA LEU A 119 2.44 0.11 -16.40
C LEU A 119 1.54 -0.99 -16.96
N TYR A 120 0.68 -0.64 -17.88
CA TYR A 120 -0.21 -1.55 -18.59
C TYR A 120 0.43 -2.05 -19.89
N LYS A 121 -0.05 -3.20 -20.39
CA LYS A 121 0.40 -3.78 -21.67
C LYS A 121 0.20 -2.83 -22.88
N SER A 122 -0.77 -1.91 -22.80
CA SER A 122 -0.98 -0.84 -23.77
C SER A 122 0.14 0.22 -23.79
N GLY A 123 1.08 0.19 -22.85
CA GLY A 123 2.10 1.23 -22.65
C GLY A 123 1.63 2.40 -21.77
N ARG A 124 0.36 2.43 -21.33
CA ARG A 124 -0.13 3.45 -20.41
C ARG A 124 0.57 3.35 -19.07
N LYS A 125 1.07 4.48 -18.55
CA LYS A 125 1.70 4.62 -17.24
C LYS A 125 0.87 5.55 -16.36
N VAL A 126 0.72 5.20 -15.09
CA VAL A 126 0.08 6.05 -14.07
C VAL A 126 0.85 5.95 -12.76
N THR A 127 0.71 6.94 -11.90
CA THR A 127 1.47 7.05 -10.65
C THR A 127 0.53 7.18 -9.47
N ASN A 128 0.77 6.39 -8.41
CA ASN A 128 0.01 6.37 -7.16
C ASN A 128 -1.49 6.07 -7.29
N GLU A 129 -1.95 5.71 -8.46
CA GLU A 129 -3.28 5.17 -8.70
C GLU A 129 -3.26 4.26 -9.91
N PHE A 130 -4.10 3.24 -9.92
CA PHE A 130 -4.30 2.42 -11.09
C PHE A 130 -5.75 1.95 -11.18
N TYR A 131 -6.16 1.57 -12.39
CA TYR A 131 -7.53 1.33 -12.75
C TYR A 131 -7.69 -0.08 -13.30
N VAL A 132 -8.70 -0.79 -12.82
CA VAL A 132 -8.99 -2.18 -13.22
C VAL A 132 -10.48 -2.36 -13.46
N PRO A 133 -10.88 -3.26 -14.35
CA PRO A 133 -12.29 -3.58 -14.55
C PRO A 133 -12.80 -4.45 -13.39
N VAL A 134 -14.08 -4.30 -13.06
CA VAL A 134 -14.78 -5.17 -12.10
C VAL A 134 -14.99 -6.56 -12.70
N ASN A 135 -14.96 -7.61 -11.86
CA ASN A 135 -15.16 -9.01 -12.22
C ASN A 135 -14.21 -9.57 -13.31
N GLU A 136 -13.04 -9.00 -13.42
CA GLU A 136 -11.97 -9.50 -14.30
C GLU A 136 -10.75 -9.85 -13.46
N PRO A 137 -10.07 -10.98 -13.74
CA PRO A 137 -8.84 -11.34 -13.03
C PRO A 137 -7.70 -10.41 -13.42
N VAL A 138 -7.03 -9.87 -12.41
CA VAL A 138 -5.90 -8.94 -12.56
C VAL A 138 -4.67 -9.55 -11.92
N LYS A 139 -3.56 -9.60 -12.66
CA LYS A 139 -2.25 -10.02 -12.19
C LYS A 139 -1.35 -8.80 -12.06
N LEU A 140 -0.85 -8.59 -10.86
CA LEU A 140 0.20 -7.60 -10.60
C LEU A 140 1.57 -8.28 -10.70
N ILE A 141 2.44 -7.77 -11.57
CA ILE A 141 3.85 -8.15 -11.69
C ILE A 141 4.66 -7.06 -10.99
N ILE A 142 5.24 -7.39 -9.85
CA ILE A 142 5.71 -6.42 -8.88
C ILE A 142 7.23 -6.46 -8.79
N THR A 143 7.88 -5.29 -8.80
CA THR A 143 9.32 -5.13 -8.60
C THR A 143 9.63 -3.79 -7.92
N SER A 144 10.89 -3.57 -7.59
CA SER A 144 11.39 -2.30 -7.06
C SER A 144 12.61 -1.81 -7.85
N ARG A 145 12.75 -0.48 -7.94
CA ARG A 145 13.96 0.16 -8.55
C ARG A 145 15.06 0.48 -7.55
N ASP A 146 14.76 0.50 -6.26
CA ASP A 146 15.71 0.98 -5.25
C ASP A 146 15.82 0.06 -4.02
N VAL A 147 14.87 0.13 -3.10
CA VAL A 147 14.85 -0.66 -1.85
C VAL A 147 13.65 -1.58 -1.81
N LEU A 148 13.53 -2.39 -0.77
CA LEU A 148 12.33 -3.18 -0.53
C LEU A 148 11.13 -2.26 -0.27
N HIS A 149 10.01 -2.58 -0.91
CA HIS A 149 8.67 -2.07 -0.66
C HIS A 149 7.72 -3.25 -0.57
N SER A 150 6.48 -3.03 -0.18
CA SER A 150 5.47 -4.09 -0.18
C SER A 150 4.11 -3.52 -0.59
N VAL A 151 3.53 -4.07 -1.64
CA VAL A 151 2.17 -3.78 -2.07
C VAL A 151 1.20 -4.39 -1.06
N PHE A 152 0.32 -3.59 -0.49
CA PHE A 152 -0.74 -4.05 0.40
C PHE A 152 -2.06 -3.34 0.06
N ILE A 153 -3.07 -4.13 -0.30
CA ILE A 153 -4.43 -3.65 -0.57
C ILE A 153 -5.36 -4.25 0.50
N PRO A 154 -5.59 -3.52 1.60
CA PRO A 154 -6.38 -4.04 2.73
C PRO A 154 -7.78 -4.50 2.34
N GLY A 155 -8.47 -3.78 1.47
CA GLY A 155 -9.79 -4.15 0.99
C GLY A 155 -9.84 -5.47 0.22
N PHE A 156 -8.69 -5.94 -0.30
CA PHE A 156 -8.57 -7.20 -1.02
C PHE A 156 -7.93 -8.32 -0.19
N ARG A 157 -7.40 -8.01 1.01
CA ARG A 157 -6.67 -8.94 1.91
C ARG A 157 -5.44 -9.56 1.25
N ILE A 158 -4.78 -8.81 0.34
CA ILE A 158 -3.59 -9.27 -0.39
C ILE A 158 -2.39 -8.40 -0.09
N LYS A 159 -1.22 -9.04 0.00
CA LYS A 159 0.07 -8.40 0.20
C LYS A 159 1.15 -9.14 -0.57
N GLN A 160 2.09 -8.37 -1.18
CA GLN A 160 3.24 -8.93 -1.87
C GLN A 160 4.40 -7.94 -1.89
N ASP A 161 5.60 -8.43 -1.59
CA ASP A 161 6.80 -7.61 -1.55
C ASP A 161 7.30 -7.26 -2.96
N ALA A 162 7.74 -6.00 -3.10
CA ALA A 162 8.42 -5.46 -4.27
C ALA A 162 9.94 -5.49 -4.00
N VAL A 163 10.63 -6.46 -4.60
CA VAL A 163 12.04 -6.74 -4.33
C VAL A 163 12.91 -6.20 -5.46
N PRO A 164 13.99 -5.43 -5.17
CA PRO A 164 14.94 -4.97 -6.20
C PRO A 164 15.57 -6.13 -6.97
N GLY A 165 15.61 -6.00 -8.30
CA GLY A 165 16.22 -7.01 -9.18
C GLY A 165 15.44 -8.32 -9.29
N ARG A 166 14.22 -8.39 -8.77
CA ARG A 166 13.36 -9.58 -8.79
C ARG A 166 11.92 -9.20 -9.12
N TYR A 167 11.22 -10.07 -9.82
CA TYR A 167 9.78 -9.96 -10.04
C TYR A 167 9.03 -10.91 -9.11
N THR A 168 8.04 -10.38 -8.42
CA THR A 168 7.05 -11.14 -7.66
C THR A 168 5.69 -10.95 -8.30
N ALA A 169 4.72 -11.79 -7.98
CA ALA A 169 3.39 -11.68 -8.54
C ALA A 169 2.32 -12.01 -7.51
N LEU A 170 1.18 -11.34 -7.63
CA LEU A 170 -0.07 -11.70 -7.00
C LEU A 170 -1.22 -11.44 -7.99
N TRP A 171 -2.38 -11.99 -7.72
CA TRP A 171 -3.58 -11.73 -8.50
C TRP A 171 -4.78 -11.46 -7.60
N PHE A 172 -5.79 -10.83 -8.17
CA PHE A 172 -7.08 -10.61 -7.56
C PHE A 172 -8.17 -10.45 -8.63
N GLU A 173 -9.41 -10.61 -8.22
CA GLU A 173 -10.60 -10.25 -9.00
C GLU A 173 -11.46 -9.34 -8.12
N ALA A 174 -11.58 -8.08 -8.49
CA ALA A 174 -12.40 -7.12 -7.77
C ALA A 174 -13.89 -7.38 -8.07
N SER A 175 -14.68 -7.63 -7.04
CA SER A 175 -16.12 -7.92 -7.15
C SER A 175 -17.01 -6.69 -6.91
N LYS A 176 -16.42 -5.56 -6.52
CA LYS A 176 -17.14 -4.32 -6.21
C LYS A 176 -16.41 -3.14 -6.83
N GLU A 177 -17.17 -2.28 -7.48
CA GLU A 177 -16.68 -0.99 -7.98
C GLU A 177 -16.31 -0.04 -6.84
N GLY A 178 -15.47 0.94 -7.13
CA GLY A 178 -15.05 1.97 -6.19
C GLY A 178 -13.54 2.10 -6.06
N SER A 179 -13.09 2.89 -5.08
CA SER A 179 -11.69 3.20 -4.85
C SER A 179 -11.22 2.54 -3.56
N PHE A 180 -10.16 1.75 -3.64
CA PHE A 180 -9.54 1.05 -2.52
C PHE A 180 -8.13 1.58 -2.28
N ASN A 181 -7.76 1.75 -1.00
CA ASN A 181 -6.43 2.20 -0.64
C ASN A 181 -5.40 1.09 -0.85
N MET A 182 -4.22 1.49 -1.31
CA MET A 182 -3.02 0.67 -1.38
C MET A 182 -1.90 1.34 -0.59
N PHE A 183 -1.20 0.57 0.23
CA PHE A 183 -0.14 1.03 1.11
C PHE A 183 1.19 0.37 0.76
N CYS A 184 2.29 1.04 1.13
CA CYS A 184 3.58 0.38 1.30
C CYS A 184 3.65 -0.17 2.73
N THR A 185 3.92 -1.47 2.89
CA THR A 185 3.98 -2.15 4.19
C THR A 185 5.34 -2.81 4.47
N GLU A 186 6.39 -2.35 3.77
CA GLU A 186 7.78 -2.63 4.09
C GLU A 186 8.54 -1.32 4.23
N TYR A 187 9.29 -1.13 5.34
CA TYR A 187 9.96 0.14 5.61
C TYR A 187 10.96 0.49 4.51
N CYS A 188 10.72 1.60 3.82
CA CYS A 188 11.49 2.04 2.66
C CYS A 188 12.15 3.42 2.84
N GLY A 189 12.17 3.95 4.05
CA GLY A 189 12.83 5.22 4.39
C GLY A 189 11.89 6.30 4.92
N GLU A 190 12.34 7.55 4.90
CA GLU A 190 11.73 8.68 5.61
C GLU A 190 10.26 8.94 5.27
N GLN A 191 9.86 8.79 4.00
CA GLN A 191 8.48 9.00 3.55
C GLN A 191 7.68 7.70 3.39
N HIS A 192 8.09 6.62 4.08
CA HIS A 192 7.42 5.33 4.02
C HIS A 192 5.91 5.42 4.27
N SER A 193 5.49 6.14 5.31
CA SER A 193 4.07 6.31 5.65
C SER A 193 3.27 7.14 4.64
N SER A 194 3.95 7.91 3.80
CA SER A 194 3.35 8.75 2.75
C SER A 194 3.33 8.06 1.37
N MET A 195 3.91 6.85 1.25
CA MET A 195 3.93 6.07 0.02
C MET A 195 2.60 5.33 -0.16
N LEU A 196 1.60 6.07 -0.63
CA LEU A 196 0.22 5.64 -0.78
C LEU A 196 -0.15 5.53 -2.26
N ALA A 197 -1.09 4.63 -2.56
CA ALA A 197 -1.73 4.56 -3.87
C ALA A 197 -3.21 4.16 -3.74
N LYS A 198 -3.92 4.16 -4.87
CA LYS A 198 -5.32 3.74 -4.96
C LYS A 198 -5.53 2.73 -6.08
N VAL A 199 -6.42 1.80 -5.85
CA VAL A 199 -6.98 0.91 -6.87
C VAL A 199 -8.39 1.41 -7.17
N ASN A 200 -8.62 1.88 -8.38
CA ASN A 200 -9.94 2.32 -8.86
C ASN A 200 -10.56 1.21 -9.72
N VAL A 201 -11.63 0.62 -9.21
CA VAL A 201 -12.37 -0.45 -9.89
C VAL A 201 -13.53 0.17 -10.64
N LEU A 202 -13.54 0.02 -11.96
CA LEU A 202 -14.51 0.60 -12.86
C LEU A 202 -15.35 -0.48 -13.56
N PRO A 203 -16.55 -0.13 -14.08
CA PRO A 203 -17.21 -0.91 -15.13
C PRO A 203 -16.26 -1.16 -16.31
N LYS A 204 -16.41 -2.31 -16.98
CA LYS A 204 -15.47 -2.72 -18.03
C LYS A 204 -15.40 -1.72 -19.19
N ASP A 205 -16.51 -1.20 -19.62
CA ASP A 205 -16.62 -0.19 -20.69
C ASP A 205 -15.93 1.13 -20.33
N GLU A 206 -16.12 1.61 -19.10
CA GLU A 206 -15.46 2.81 -18.59
C GLU A 206 -13.93 2.61 -18.48
N TRP A 207 -13.51 1.42 -18.01
CA TRP A 207 -12.10 1.08 -17.95
C TRP A 207 -11.45 1.00 -19.34
N GLU A 208 -12.12 0.40 -20.32
CA GLU A 208 -11.63 0.35 -21.70
C GLU A 208 -11.52 1.74 -22.34
N GLU A 209 -12.49 2.62 -22.08
CA GLU A 209 -12.43 4.03 -22.52
C GLU A 209 -11.26 4.74 -21.82
N TRP A 210 -11.14 4.59 -20.49
CA TRP A 210 -10.01 5.15 -19.74
C TRP A 210 -8.68 4.66 -20.31
N LEU A 211 -8.52 3.37 -20.62
CA LEU A 211 -7.27 2.82 -21.15
C LEU A 211 -6.86 3.42 -22.50
N ARG A 212 -7.84 3.76 -23.34
CA ARG A 212 -7.63 4.37 -24.67
C ARG A 212 -7.44 5.89 -24.65
N THR A 213 -7.94 6.55 -23.61
CA THR A 213 -7.91 8.02 -23.52
C THR A 213 -6.52 8.50 -23.10
N ASN A 214 -5.99 9.55 -23.76
CA ASN A 214 -4.75 10.20 -23.33
C ASN A 214 -4.96 10.84 -21.93
N PRO A 215 -4.17 10.49 -20.91
CA PRO A 215 -4.32 11.03 -19.55
C PRO A 215 -4.19 12.56 -19.50
N TYR A 216 -3.48 13.16 -20.45
CA TYR A 216 -3.22 14.60 -20.49
C TYR A 216 -4.08 15.34 -21.54
N ARG A 217 -5.15 14.70 -22.04
CA ARG A 217 -6.02 15.33 -23.03
C ARG A 217 -6.68 16.59 -22.47
N GLY A 218 -6.45 17.73 -23.16
CA GLY A 218 -7.02 19.03 -22.77
C GLY A 218 -6.27 19.76 -21.63
N MET A 219 -5.20 19.18 -21.08
CA MET A 219 -4.37 19.83 -20.06
C MET A 219 -3.31 20.73 -20.71
N SER A 220 -3.06 21.89 -20.08
CA SER A 220 -1.88 22.70 -20.38
C SER A 220 -0.60 22.02 -19.85
N LEU A 221 0.58 22.41 -20.37
CA LEU A 221 1.86 21.87 -19.89
C LEU A 221 2.04 22.10 -18.39
N ALA A 222 1.64 23.24 -17.85
CA ALA A 222 1.74 23.52 -16.41
C ALA A 222 0.83 22.58 -15.59
N GLN A 223 -0.38 22.26 -16.07
CA GLN A 223 -1.27 21.29 -15.41
C GLN A 223 -0.69 19.87 -15.44
N ILE A 224 -0.10 19.44 -16.58
CA ILE A 224 0.61 18.17 -16.67
C ILE A 224 1.76 18.14 -15.65
N GLY A 225 2.53 19.24 -15.56
CA GLY A 225 3.61 19.38 -14.59
C GLY A 225 3.13 19.31 -13.15
N GLN A 226 1.97 19.87 -12.84
CA GLN A 226 1.36 19.78 -11.52
C GLN A 226 0.98 18.33 -11.15
N GLU A 227 0.42 17.56 -12.07
CA GLU A 227 0.13 16.13 -11.86
C GLU A 227 1.41 15.32 -11.63
N VAL A 228 2.44 15.53 -12.44
CA VAL A 228 3.76 14.88 -12.26
C VAL A 228 4.38 15.25 -10.92
N TYR A 229 4.28 16.53 -10.53
CA TYR A 229 4.76 16.99 -9.23
C TYR A 229 4.04 16.27 -8.09
N ALA A 230 2.71 16.22 -8.11
CA ALA A 230 1.92 15.55 -7.08
C ALA A 230 2.28 14.07 -6.93
N GLY A 231 2.49 13.38 -8.06
CA GLY A 231 2.80 11.96 -8.08
C GLY A 231 4.25 11.59 -7.75
N LYS A 232 5.23 12.41 -8.17
CA LYS A 232 6.64 12.01 -8.17
C LYS A 232 7.59 12.95 -7.41
N CYS A 233 7.23 14.21 -7.21
CA CYS A 233 8.12 15.23 -6.65
C CYS A 233 7.73 15.67 -5.24
N LEU A 234 6.44 15.67 -4.90
CA LEU A 234 5.87 16.16 -3.65
C LEU A 234 6.47 15.48 -2.40
N ALA A 235 6.86 14.21 -2.52
CA ALA A 235 7.51 13.48 -1.42
C ALA A 235 8.76 14.23 -0.91
N CYS A 236 9.56 14.82 -1.81
CA CYS A 236 10.85 15.43 -1.52
C CYS A 236 10.86 16.96 -1.63
N HIS A 237 10.01 17.56 -2.46
CA HIS A 237 9.98 19.00 -2.73
C HIS A 237 8.67 19.64 -2.29
N LYS A 238 8.73 20.87 -1.73
CA LYS A 238 7.54 21.69 -1.47
C LYS A 238 7.32 22.68 -2.60
N THR A 239 6.08 23.11 -2.79
CA THR A 239 5.73 24.24 -3.68
C THR A 239 6.15 25.58 -3.10
N THR A 240 6.39 25.66 -1.79
CA THR A 240 6.92 26.84 -1.10
C THR A 240 8.44 26.93 -1.22
N ALA A 241 9.06 28.02 -0.70
CA ALA A 241 10.52 28.16 -0.65
C ALA A 241 11.19 27.29 0.44
N GLU A 242 10.39 26.65 1.29
CA GLU A 242 10.87 25.85 2.41
C GLU A 242 11.60 24.58 1.96
N LYS A 243 12.67 24.25 2.67
CA LYS A 243 13.39 22.98 2.51
C LYS A 243 12.53 21.83 3.03
N LYS A 244 12.50 20.72 2.26
CA LYS A 244 12.05 19.39 2.70
C LYS A 244 13.28 18.45 2.59
N ILE A 245 13.19 17.33 1.94
CA ILE A 245 14.35 16.48 1.57
C ILE A 245 15.15 17.22 0.48
N GLY A 246 14.45 17.76 -0.52
CA GLY A 246 15.00 18.61 -1.57
C GLY A 246 14.66 20.10 -1.36
N PRO A 247 15.17 20.98 -2.24
CA PRO A 247 14.82 22.41 -2.22
C PRO A 247 13.36 22.64 -2.60
N GLY A 248 12.75 23.69 -2.01
CA GLY A 248 11.42 24.15 -2.42
C GLY A 248 11.42 24.76 -3.82
N PHE A 249 10.27 24.74 -4.48
CA PHE A 249 10.11 25.17 -5.88
C PHE A 249 9.69 26.65 -6.02
N ALA A 250 9.15 27.27 -4.96
CA ALA A 250 8.79 28.69 -5.04
C ALA A 250 10.02 29.56 -5.39
N ASN A 251 9.83 30.41 -6.37
CA ASN A 251 10.90 31.29 -6.89
C ASN A 251 12.17 30.56 -7.30
N LEU A 252 12.03 29.28 -7.75
CA LEU A 252 13.17 28.51 -8.21
C LEU A 252 13.64 28.97 -9.60
N PHE A 253 12.69 29.12 -10.54
CA PHE A 253 13.02 29.53 -11.91
C PHE A 253 13.67 30.93 -11.92
N GLY A 254 14.78 31.08 -12.59
CA GLY A 254 15.55 32.33 -12.63
C GLY A 254 16.44 32.60 -11.42
N LYS A 255 16.35 31.78 -10.34
CA LYS A 255 17.17 31.94 -9.13
C LYS A 255 18.60 31.48 -9.36
N SER A 256 19.57 32.25 -8.84
CA SER A 256 20.98 31.80 -8.80
C SER A 256 21.14 30.64 -7.80
N ARG A 257 21.80 29.56 -8.25
CA ARG A 257 22.05 28.36 -7.45
C ARG A 257 23.55 28.14 -7.29
N GLN A 258 23.99 27.91 -6.06
CA GLN A 258 25.35 27.47 -5.74
C GLN A 258 25.38 25.93 -5.66
N PHE A 259 26.42 25.34 -6.20
CA PHE A 259 26.64 23.91 -6.20
C PHE A 259 27.84 23.53 -5.32
N GLN A 260 27.88 22.25 -4.93
CA GLN A 260 29.08 21.67 -4.33
C GLN A 260 30.26 21.87 -5.31
N GLY A 261 31.40 22.34 -4.80
CA GLY A 261 32.55 22.70 -5.66
C GLY A 261 32.58 24.18 -6.07
N GLY A 262 31.63 25.01 -5.59
CA GLY A 262 31.72 26.49 -5.70
C GLY A 262 31.20 27.09 -7.01
N SER A 263 30.80 26.28 -7.98
CA SER A 263 30.19 26.80 -9.22
C SER A 263 28.77 27.35 -8.96
N GLN A 264 28.38 28.33 -9.78
CA GLN A 264 27.10 29.00 -9.69
C GLN A 264 26.42 29.05 -11.05
N LEU A 265 25.13 28.87 -11.10
CA LEU A 265 24.30 28.88 -12.32
C LEU A 265 22.90 29.41 -12.01
N GLN A 266 22.30 30.09 -12.98
CA GLN A 266 20.89 30.46 -12.91
C GLN A 266 20.01 29.25 -13.18
N ALA A 267 18.98 29.05 -12.38
CA ALA A 267 18.04 27.93 -12.54
C ALA A 267 17.09 28.20 -13.72
N ASP A 268 17.57 27.95 -14.93
CA ASP A 268 16.80 28.00 -16.17
C ASP A 268 16.15 26.64 -16.51
N ALA A 269 15.45 26.59 -17.62
CA ALA A 269 14.80 25.37 -18.11
C ALA A 269 15.81 24.22 -18.35
N ASN A 270 17.02 24.53 -18.83
CA ASN A 270 18.05 23.52 -19.10
C ASN A 270 18.60 22.92 -17.81
N TYR A 271 18.85 23.76 -16.80
CA TYR A 271 19.28 23.31 -15.49
C TYR A 271 18.21 22.44 -14.83
N ILE A 272 16.93 22.84 -14.86
CA ILE A 272 15.84 22.06 -14.26
C ILE A 272 15.71 20.72 -14.97
N ARG A 273 15.76 20.68 -16.30
CA ARG A 273 15.78 19.45 -17.10
C ARG A 273 16.96 18.54 -16.71
N GLU A 274 18.19 19.11 -16.66
CA GLU A 274 19.38 18.36 -16.27
C GLU A 274 19.23 17.78 -14.86
N SER A 275 18.67 18.56 -13.92
CA SER A 275 18.45 18.13 -12.53
C SER A 275 17.43 16.98 -12.44
N ILE A 276 16.41 16.97 -13.29
CA ILE A 276 15.42 15.88 -13.36
C ILE A 276 16.04 14.60 -13.94
N LEU A 277 16.78 14.72 -15.03
CA LEU A 277 17.31 13.58 -15.78
C LEU A 277 18.65 13.06 -15.23
N ASN A 278 19.50 13.95 -14.71
CA ASN A 278 20.83 13.65 -14.18
C ASN A 278 21.09 14.39 -12.87
N PRO A 279 20.38 14.07 -11.77
CA PRO A 279 20.37 14.87 -10.54
C PRO A 279 21.75 14.93 -9.84
N ASN A 280 22.60 13.94 -10.02
CA ASN A 280 23.93 13.90 -9.42
C ASN A 280 25.01 14.65 -10.21
N LYS A 281 24.70 15.22 -11.39
CA LYS A 281 25.65 15.97 -12.19
C LYS A 281 26.00 17.33 -11.57
N LYS A 282 25.01 17.98 -10.93
CA LYS A 282 25.17 19.26 -10.23
C LYS A 282 24.38 19.24 -8.93
N ILE A 283 25.06 19.10 -7.82
CA ILE A 283 24.43 18.99 -6.50
C ILE A 283 24.40 20.36 -5.84
N VAL A 284 23.21 20.83 -5.49
CA VAL A 284 23.02 22.13 -4.81
C VAL A 284 23.73 22.12 -3.46
N ALA A 285 24.45 23.20 -3.14
CA ALA A 285 25.13 23.35 -1.86
C ALA A 285 24.17 23.18 -0.68
N GLY A 286 24.56 22.40 0.32
CA GLY A 286 23.74 22.08 1.50
C GLY A 286 22.78 20.90 1.31
N TYR A 287 22.85 20.16 0.19
CA TYR A 287 22.11 18.91 -0.02
C TYR A 287 23.08 17.75 -0.26
N PRO A 288 22.76 16.52 0.21
CA PRO A 288 23.59 15.35 -0.02
C PRO A 288 23.44 14.84 -1.47
N SER A 289 24.52 14.21 -1.97
CA SER A 289 24.49 13.50 -3.25
C SER A 289 23.67 12.20 -3.15
N GLY A 290 23.11 11.74 -4.29
CA GLY A 290 22.44 10.44 -4.38
C GLY A 290 21.05 10.36 -3.76
N VAL A 291 20.49 11.46 -3.25
CA VAL A 291 19.16 11.49 -2.63
C VAL A 291 18.05 11.63 -3.66
N MET A 292 18.24 12.51 -4.66
CA MET A 292 17.29 12.65 -5.76
C MET A 292 17.50 11.53 -6.78
N PRO A 293 16.47 10.69 -7.05
CA PRO A 293 16.56 9.65 -8.08
C PRO A 293 16.59 10.29 -9.48
N THR A 294 17.17 9.57 -10.46
CA THR A 294 17.05 9.98 -11.86
C THR A 294 15.66 9.64 -12.40
N PHE A 295 15.10 10.54 -13.20
CA PHE A 295 13.86 10.33 -13.94
C PHE A 295 14.09 10.09 -15.44
N ALA A 296 15.34 9.87 -15.86
CA ALA A 296 15.66 9.51 -17.23
C ALA A 296 14.98 8.18 -17.61
N GLY A 297 14.26 8.18 -18.74
CA GLY A 297 13.46 7.03 -19.20
C GLY A 297 12.19 6.74 -18.38
N GLN A 298 11.90 7.54 -17.36
CA GLN A 298 10.69 7.40 -16.53
C GLN A 298 9.64 8.47 -16.87
N LEU A 299 10.08 9.68 -17.18
CA LEU A 299 9.23 10.78 -17.64
C LEU A 299 9.37 10.94 -19.17
N SER A 300 8.25 11.17 -19.83
CA SER A 300 8.22 11.59 -21.22
C SER A 300 8.72 13.05 -21.37
N GLU A 301 9.07 13.45 -22.58
CA GLU A 301 9.45 14.84 -22.87
C GLU A 301 8.35 15.85 -22.53
N GLN A 302 7.09 15.46 -22.73
CA GLN A 302 5.93 16.29 -22.37
C GLN A 302 5.83 16.48 -20.87
N GLU A 303 6.05 15.43 -20.07
CA GLU A 303 6.03 15.48 -18.60
C GLU A 303 7.20 16.31 -18.06
N VAL A 304 8.43 16.12 -18.56
CA VAL A 304 9.60 16.93 -18.16
C VAL A 304 9.36 18.41 -18.47
N THR A 305 8.87 18.71 -19.68
CA THR A 305 8.52 20.08 -20.06
C THR A 305 7.40 20.62 -19.18
N GLY A 306 6.40 19.79 -18.88
CA GLY A 306 5.30 20.14 -17.99
C GLY A 306 5.79 20.55 -16.60
N VAL A 307 6.70 19.79 -16.00
CA VAL A 307 7.29 20.12 -14.68
C VAL A 307 8.02 21.45 -14.72
N ILE A 308 8.77 21.74 -15.80
CA ILE A 308 9.45 23.02 -15.98
C ILE A 308 8.43 24.17 -16.02
N GLU A 309 7.38 24.03 -16.82
CA GLU A 309 6.32 25.04 -16.91
C GLU A 309 5.57 25.21 -15.59
N TYR A 310 5.30 24.13 -14.85
CA TYR A 310 4.72 24.23 -13.51
C TYR A 310 5.63 24.99 -12.54
N ILE A 311 6.93 24.70 -12.53
CA ILE A 311 7.88 25.44 -11.68
C ILE A 311 7.92 26.93 -12.01
N LYS A 312 7.76 27.30 -13.29
CA LYS A 312 7.65 28.73 -13.69
C LYS A 312 6.44 29.40 -13.06
N THR A 313 5.28 28.72 -12.93
CA THR A 313 4.10 29.28 -12.29
C THR A 313 4.26 29.52 -10.79
N LEU A 314 5.27 28.92 -10.17
CA LEU A 314 5.59 29.11 -8.74
C LEU A 314 6.62 30.23 -8.52
N SER A 315 6.97 30.99 -9.56
CA SER A 315 8.02 32.03 -9.55
C SER A 315 7.45 33.45 -9.63
N GLU A 316 6.22 33.67 -9.10
CA GLU A 316 5.58 34.98 -8.95
C GLU A 316 5.89 35.63 -7.59
#